data_272f8077e115410a7c7d410f47c7a49b
#
_entry.id   272f8077e115410a7c7d410f47c7a49b
#
_cell.length_a   1.000
_cell.length_b   1.000
_cell.length_c   1.000
_cell.angle_alpha   90.00
_cell.angle_beta   90.00
_cell.angle_gamma   90.00
#
_symmetry.space_group_name_H-M   'P 1'
#
loop_
_entity.id
_entity.type
_entity.pdbx_description
1 polymer ?
#
loop_
_entity_poly.entity_id
_entity_poly.type
_entity_poly.pdbx_seq_one_letter_code
_entity_poly.pdbx_strand_id
1 'polypeptide(L)'
;MPINLPSSLSPDSWPFDLELLTPPAYLVGGAVRDALLGRRSHYFDLDFVMLTRAVKTARKIADRTKGGFVLLDAERQIARVVFAGGTVDLAQAEGGSLEGDLLRRDFRINAIAYNPFTREIIDPLDGQTDLRLGVLRMISRSNLEDDPLRLLRAYRQAAQLGFAIEPETQSAIRELAPLLSRVAVERVRTELGYLLSNPDGVPWICRGCEDGLFSIWFESAIDRFDILTKIDASADKLAAIYPQLGKEFGHQIRDTIKTPLLAVAKLAILADSDPTMAEAQLLRLKYSNAEIKSAIGLLKYLPQLQAKPIAEMSFREQYFLFRDVGIVFPVLAVLAVAAGVAVEDISLLINRYLDADDIIAHPTQLVSGNDLMEYLKLPRSPRIGQVLMEIQLARVEGRIATREDALKLAAELVDVN
;
A
#
# COMPACT_ATOMS: atom_id res chain seq x y z
N MET A 1 8.72 6.06 42.32
CA MET A 1 8.33 7.35 41.72
C MET A 1 7.06 7.11 40.92
N PRO A 2 6.04 7.97 41.01
CA PRO A 2 4.86 7.80 40.16
C PRO A 2 5.29 7.81 38.68
N ILE A 3 4.98 6.75 37.95
CA ILE A 3 5.20 6.67 36.52
C ILE A 3 4.34 7.78 35.91
N ASN A 4 4.99 8.75 35.26
CA ASN A 4 4.28 9.82 34.58
C ASN A 4 3.64 9.18 33.32
N LEU A 5 2.38 8.76 33.43
CA LEU A 5 1.66 8.09 32.38
C LEU A 5 1.51 9.04 31.17
N PRO A 6 1.72 8.57 29.95
CA PRO A 6 1.50 9.37 28.76
C PRO A 6 0.07 9.92 28.71
N SER A 7 -0.10 11.18 28.33
CA SER A 7 -1.42 11.81 28.23
C SER A 7 -2.37 11.09 27.27
N SER A 8 -1.84 10.36 26.30
CA SER A 8 -2.62 9.55 25.35
C SER A 8 -3.31 8.33 25.96
N LEU A 9 -2.89 7.88 27.15
CA LEU A 9 -3.59 6.85 27.92
C LEU A 9 -4.69 7.43 28.83
N SER A 10 -4.71 8.75 29.02
CA SER A 10 -5.75 9.36 29.86
C SER A 10 -7.13 9.22 29.20
N PRO A 11 -8.15 8.78 29.94
CA PRO A 11 -9.53 8.77 29.45
C PRO A 11 -10.01 10.13 28.94
N ASP A 12 -9.45 11.24 29.41
CA ASP A 12 -9.77 12.59 28.96
C ASP A 12 -9.44 12.83 27.48
N SER A 13 -8.58 12.00 26.91
CA SER A 13 -8.20 12.07 25.47
C SER A 13 -9.08 11.18 24.57
N TRP A 14 -9.98 10.37 25.13
CA TRP A 14 -10.80 9.43 24.39
C TRP A 14 -12.07 10.09 23.80
N PRO A 15 -12.67 9.52 22.75
CA PRO A 15 -13.86 10.08 22.14
C PRO A 15 -15.16 9.80 22.94
N PHE A 16 -15.04 9.25 24.15
CA PHE A 16 -16.15 8.91 25.04
C PHE A 16 -15.72 8.96 26.51
N ASP A 17 -16.69 9.16 27.40
CA ASP A 17 -16.44 9.22 28.85
C ASP A 17 -16.16 7.84 29.43
N LEU A 18 -15.20 7.77 30.36
CA LEU A 18 -14.82 6.53 31.06
C LEU A 18 -16.02 5.82 31.72
N GLU A 19 -17.02 6.55 32.17
CA GLU A 19 -18.26 6.01 32.82
C GLU A 19 -19.09 5.12 31.84
N LEU A 20 -18.87 5.24 30.55
CA LEU A 20 -19.51 4.38 29.56
C LEU A 20 -18.89 2.99 29.49
N LEU A 21 -17.62 2.82 29.90
CA LEU A 21 -17.00 1.50 30.05
C LEU A 21 -17.55 0.78 31.28
N THR A 22 -17.79 -0.51 31.14
CA THR A 22 -18.20 -1.37 32.25
C THR A 22 -16.97 -2.09 32.81
N PRO A 23 -16.56 -1.86 34.05
CA PRO A 23 -15.42 -2.57 34.67
C PRO A 23 -15.70 -4.09 34.80
N PRO A 24 -14.66 -4.95 34.71
CA PRO A 24 -13.29 -4.58 34.34
C PRO A 24 -13.13 -4.45 32.82
N ALA A 25 -12.43 -3.40 32.38
CA ALA A 25 -12.08 -3.15 30.98
C ALA A 25 -10.64 -2.62 30.93
N TYR A 26 -9.88 -3.07 29.94
CA TYR A 26 -8.46 -2.76 29.79
C TYR A 26 -8.17 -2.30 28.38
N LEU A 27 -7.48 -1.17 28.24
CA LEU A 27 -6.89 -0.78 26.96
C LEU A 27 -5.67 -1.66 26.70
N VAL A 28 -5.49 -2.14 25.45
CA VAL A 28 -4.45 -3.11 25.11
C VAL A 28 -3.81 -2.84 23.76
N GLY A 29 -2.74 -3.54 23.44
CA GLY A 29 -2.21 -3.62 22.08
C GLY A 29 -1.49 -2.35 21.63
N GLY A 30 -1.71 -1.97 20.37
CA GLY A 30 -1.01 -0.88 19.70
C GLY A 30 -1.12 0.46 20.40
N ALA A 31 -2.30 0.80 20.93
CA ALA A 31 -2.53 2.06 21.63
C ALA A 31 -1.66 2.21 22.88
N VAL A 32 -1.55 1.14 23.70
CA VAL A 32 -0.70 1.15 24.91
C VAL A 32 0.77 1.21 24.53
N ARG A 33 1.19 0.39 23.57
CA ARG A 33 2.56 0.38 23.06
C ARG A 33 2.99 1.76 22.55
N ASP A 34 2.19 2.37 21.67
CA ASP A 34 2.53 3.64 21.03
C ASP A 34 2.52 4.79 22.03
N ALA A 35 1.63 4.75 23.03
CA ALA A 35 1.65 5.67 24.14
C ALA A 35 2.95 5.57 24.96
N LEU A 36 3.38 4.35 25.32
CA LEU A 36 4.63 4.13 26.06
C LEU A 36 5.88 4.55 25.27
N LEU A 37 5.82 4.50 23.93
CA LEU A 37 6.87 5.02 23.03
C LEU A 37 6.78 6.55 22.82
N GLY A 38 5.78 7.23 23.38
CA GLY A 38 5.56 8.66 23.15
C GLY A 38 5.10 9.00 21.72
N ARG A 39 4.64 8.01 20.95
CA ARG A 39 4.16 8.19 19.58
C ARG A 39 2.74 8.75 19.60
N ARG A 40 2.47 9.68 18.71
CA ARG A 40 1.13 10.25 18.52
C ARG A 40 0.64 9.98 17.12
N SER A 41 -0.64 9.63 17.00
CA SER A 41 -1.33 9.50 15.71
C SER A 41 -2.44 10.54 15.63
N HIS A 42 -2.74 11.02 14.43
CA HIS A 42 -3.92 11.85 14.17
C HIS A 42 -5.22 11.05 14.17
N TYR A 43 -5.09 9.73 14.00
CA TYR A 43 -6.20 8.78 14.00
C TYR A 43 -6.01 7.84 15.19
N PHE A 44 -7.00 7.80 16.09
CA PHE A 44 -6.93 6.89 17.24
C PHE A 44 -7.52 5.51 16.87
N ASP A 45 -6.89 4.46 17.38
CA ASP A 45 -7.32 3.07 17.28
C ASP A 45 -7.19 2.44 18.66
N LEU A 46 -8.31 2.41 19.41
CA LEU A 46 -8.33 2.00 20.80
C LEU A 46 -8.94 0.61 20.92
N ASP A 47 -8.13 -0.35 21.34
CA ASP A 47 -8.54 -1.74 21.56
C ASP A 47 -8.79 -1.99 23.05
N PHE A 48 -10.02 -2.33 23.40
CA PHE A 48 -10.39 -2.71 24.78
C PHE A 48 -10.67 -4.19 24.88
N VAL A 49 -10.08 -4.82 25.92
CA VAL A 49 -10.44 -6.17 26.36
C VAL A 49 -11.31 -6.05 27.60
N MET A 50 -12.46 -6.70 27.59
CA MET A 50 -13.45 -6.75 28.67
C MET A 50 -13.69 -8.18 29.09
N LEU A 51 -13.88 -8.46 30.36
CA LEU A 51 -14.20 -9.83 30.80
C LEU A 51 -15.62 -10.25 30.44
N THR A 52 -16.53 -9.29 30.31
CA THR A 52 -17.93 -9.54 29.94
C THR A 52 -18.53 -8.35 29.20
N ARG A 53 -19.63 -8.58 28.43
CA ARG A 53 -20.50 -7.55 27.86
C ARG A 53 -19.85 -6.57 26.88
N ALA A 54 -18.79 -6.97 26.18
CA ALA A 54 -18.08 -6.11 25.24
C ALA A 54 -19.02 -5.50 24.18
N VAL A 55 -19.80 -6.32 23.48
CA VAL A 55 -20.75 -5.86 22.45
C VAL A 55 -21.82 -4.92 23.02
N LYS A 56 -22.32 -5.21 24.23
CA LYS A 56 -23.31 -4.34 24.88
C LYS A 56 -22.71 -2.99 25.26
N THR A 57 -21.46 -2.97 25.72
CA THR A 57 -20.74 -1.73 26.07
C THR A 57 -20.45 -0.92 24.80
N ALA A 58 -20.01 -1.56 23.72
CA ALA A 58 -19.81 -0.89 22.42
C ALA A 58 -21.10 -0.23 21.92
N ARG A 59 -22.23 -0.92 22.01
CA ARG A 59 -23.53 -0.35 21.64
C ARG A 59 -23.87 0.87 22.50
N LYS A 60 -23.70 0.77 23.82
CA LYS A 60 -23.93 1.88 24.75
C LYS A 60 -23.07 3.11 24.41
N ILE A 61 -21.78 2.90 24.09
CA ILE A 61 -20.89 3.98 23.68
C ILE A 61 -21.38 4.62 22.36
N ALA A 62 -21.68 3.82 21.34
CA ALA A 62 -22.15 4.31 20.04
C ALA A 62 -23.44 5.14 20.19
N ASP A 63 -24.41 4.66 20.96
CA ASP A 63 -25.70 5.35 21.18
C ASP A 63 -25.52 6.70 21.89
N ARG A 64 -24.58 6.78 22.86
CA ARG A 64 -24.33 7.99 23.63
C ARG A 64 -23.50 9.03 22.90
N THR A 65 -22.58 8.59 22.07
CA THR A 65 -21.66 9.47 21.33
C THR A 65 -22.08 9.74 19.89
N LYS A 66 -23.18 9.10 19.44
CA LYS A 66 -23.63 9.09 18.02
C LYS A 66 -22.58 8.53 17.07
N GLY A 67 -21.71 7.63 17.55
CA GLY A 67 -20.74 6.89 16.76
C GLY A 67 -21.40 5.77 15.95
N GLY A 68 -20.76 5.38 14.87
CA GLY A 68 -21.19 4.22 14.07
C GLY A 68 -20.94 2.91 14.84
N PHE A 69 -21.93 2.03 14.97
CA PHE A 69 -21.74 0.71 15.58
C PHE A 69 -21.63 -0.38 14.52
N VAL A 70 -20.60 -1.23 14.65
CA VAL A 70 -20.38 -2.40 13.78
C VAL A 70 -20.14 -3.63 14.65
N LEU A 71 -20.94 -4.68 14.49
CA LEU A 71 -20.67 -5.99 15.07
C LEU A 71 -19.67 -6.72 14.19
N LEU A 72 -18.45 -6.95 14.67
CA LEU A 72 -17.39 -7.61 13.92
C LEU A 72 -17.46 -9.12 14.02
N ASP A 73 -17.70 -9.64 15.23
CA ASP A 73 -17.80 -11.07 15.50
C ASP A 73 -18.78 -11.31 16.67
N ALA A 74 -19.88 -11.95 16.37
CA ALA A 74 -20.91 -12.24 17.36
C ALA A 74 -20.51 -13.37 18.33
N GLU A 75 -19.77 -14.37 17.86
CA GLU A 75 -19.36 -15.52 18.66
C GLU A 75 -18.26 -15.12 19.64
N ARG A 76 -17.25 -14.37 19.15
CA ARG A 76 -16.15 -13.86 19.97
C ARG A 76 -16.51 -12.57 20.73
N GLN A 77 -17.76 -12.08 20.57
CA GLN A 77 -18.23 -10.85 21.21
C GLN A 77 -17.31 -9.64 20.92
N ILE A 78 -17.03 -9.39 19.63
CA ILE A 78 -16.19 -8.27 19.17
C ILE A 78 -17.07 -7.25 18.44
N ALA A 79 -17.00 -5.99 18.86
CA ALA A 79 -17.70 -4.89 18.20
C ALA A 79 -16.80 -3.66 18.10
N ARG A 80 -17.04 -2.86 17.06
CA ARG A 80 -16.35 -1.60 16.76
C ARG A 80 -17.30 -0.42 16.88
N VAL A 81 -16.81 0.65 17.46
CA VAL A 81 -17.46 1.97 17.39
C VAL A 81 -16.60 2.87 16.49
N VAL A 82 -17.21 3.45 15.46
CA VAL A 82 -16.55 4.28 14.46
C VAL A 82 -16.83 5.75 14.75
N PHE A 83 -15.77 6.55 14.82
CA PHE A 83 -15.81 8.01 15.01
C PHE A 83 -15.16 8.71 13.81
N ALA A 84 -15.37 10.00 13.66
CA ALA A 84 -14.73 10.79 12.58
C ALA A 84 -13.19 10.76 12.65
N GLY A 85 -12.61 10.65 13.87
CA GLY A 85 -11.16 10.68 14.09
C GLY A 85 -10.55 9.33 14.44
N GLY A 86 -11.30 8.22 14.42
CA GLY A 86 -10.75 6.91 14.78
C GLY A 86 -11.76 5.82 15.07
N THR A 87 -11.27 4.71 15.60
CA THR A 87 -12.09 3.55 15.97
C THR A 87 -11.83 3.13 17.41
N VAL A 88 -12.84 2.50 18.01
CA VAL A 88 -12.77 1.89 19.33
C VAL A 88 -13.30 0.46 19.20
N ASP A 89 -12.44 -0.51 19.39
CA ASP A 89 -12.78 -1.93 19.39
C ASP A 89 -12.95 -2.44 20.82
N LEU A 90 -14.02 -3.15 21.06
CA LEU A 90 -14.27 -3.82 22.32
C LEU A 90 -14.42 -5.31 22.05
N ALA A 91 -13.54 -6.10 22.67
CA ALA A 91 -13.54 -7.56 22.57
C ALA A 91 -13.73 -8.18 23.94
N GLN A 92 -14.46 -9.29 24.00
CA GLN A 92 -14.49 -10.09 25.23
C GLN A 92 -13.22 -10.92 25.34
N ALA A 93 -12.60 -10.95 26.55
CA ALA A 93 -11.39 -11.69 26.82
C ALA A 93 -11.55 -13.16 26.44
N GLU A 94 -10.69 -13.68 25.59
CA GLU A 94 -10.62 -15.11 25.34
C GLU A 94 -9.98 -15.82 26.56
N GLY A 95 -10.48 -17.00 26.90
CA GLY A 95 -10.04 -17.72 28.09
C GLY A 95 -10.55 -17.14 29.42
N GLY A 96 -11.43 -16.12 29.38
CA GLY A 96 -12.11 -15.57 30.55
C GLY A 96 -11.24 -14.71 31.47
N SER A 97 -9.99 -14.41 31.11
CA SER A 97 -9.08 -13.58 31.92
C SER A 97 -8.27 -12.62 31.01
N LEU A 98 -7.84 -11.49 31.58
CA LEU A 98 -6.92 -10.58 30.88
C LEU A 98 -5.58 -11.26 30.56
N GLU A 99 -5.02 -11.99 31.49
CA GLU A 99 -3.74 -12.66 31.33
C GLU A 99 -3.79 -13.68 30.18
N GLY A 100 -4.85 -14.49 30.10
CA GLY A 100 -5.09 -15.42 29.00
C GLY A 100 -5.17 -14.71 27.64
N ASP A 101 -5.84 -13.55 27.58
CA ASP A 101 -5.91 -12.75 26.36
C ASP A 101 -4.53 -12.18 25.96
N LEU A 102 -3.75 -11.69 26.92
CA LEU A 102 -2.41 -11.17 26.64
C LEU A 102 -1.44 -12.26 26.19
N LEU A 103 -1.47 -13.45 26.79
CA LEU A 103 -0.57 -14.57 26.49
C LEU A 103 -0.77 -15.14 25.08
N ARG A 104 -1.93 -14.97 24.44
CA ARG A 104 -2.20 -15.48 23.08
C ARG A 104 -1.90 -14.48 21.97
N ARG A 105 -1.42 -13.26 22.29
CA ARG A 105 -1.07 -12.25 21.29
C ARG A 105 0.18 -12.62 20.50
N ASP A 106 0.51 -11.79 19.53
CA ASP A 106 1.67 -12.00 18.64
C ASP A 106 3.01 -11.76 19.36
N PHE A 107 3.22 -10.54 19.84
CA PHE A 107 4.49 -10.08 20.40
C PHE A 107 4.31 -9.49 21.80
N ARG A 108 5.37 -9.59 22.64
CA ARG A 108 5.35 -9.09 24.01
C ARG A 108 5.01 -7.60 24.09
N ILE A 109 5.51 -6.79 23.17
CA ILE A 109 5.23 -5.35 23.09
C ILE A 109 3.76 -5.01 22.84
N ASN A 110 2.96 -5.96 22.33
CA ASN A 110 1.52 -5.82 22.11
C ASN A 110 0.68 -6.48 23.22
N ALA A 111 1.34 -7.12 24.20
CA ALA A 111 0.71 -7.80 25.33
C ALA A 111 0.81 -6.98 26.62
N ILE A 112 0.86 -5.67 26.49
CA ILE A 112 0.81 -4.72 27.60
C ILE A 112 -0.61 -4.17 27.68
N ALA A 113 -1.18 -4.12 28.88
CA ALA A 113 -2.50 -3.58 29.12
C ALA A 113 -2.43 -2.35 30.05
N TYR A 114 -3.41 -1.47 29.89
CA TYR A 114 -3.63 -0.33 30.79
C TYR A 114 -5.01 -0.43 31.41
N ASN A 115 -5.08 -0.37 32.73
CA ASN A 115 -6.33 -0.28 33.48
C ASN A 115 -6.72 1.20 33.67
N PRO A 116 -7.75 1.70 32.98
CA PRO A 116 -8.10 3.12 33.06
C PRO A 116 -8.73 3.53 34.39
N PHE A 117 -9.22 2.58 35.20
CA PHE A 117 -9.88 2.85 36.47
C PHE A 117 -8.86 2.99 37.61
N THR A 118 -7.78 2.19 37.58
CA THR A 118 -6.69 2.24 38.58
C THR A 118 -5.47 3.01 38.10
N ARG A 119 -5.40 3.32 36.77
CA ARG A 119 -4.27 3.95 36.06
C ARG A 119 -2.98 3.11 36.14
N GLU A 120 -3.12 1.80 36.19
CA GLU A 120 -1.99 0.86 36.24
C GLU A 120 -1.67 0.26 34.89
N ILE A 121 -0.38 0.07 34.60
CA ILE A 121 0.12 -0.74 33.52
C ILE A 121 0.26 -2.18 33.99
N ILE A 122 -0.28 -3.11 33.24
CA ILE A 122 -0.24 -4.55 33.46
C ILE A 122 0.61 -5.17 32.34
N ASP A 123 1.77 -5.72 32.71
CA ASP A 123 2.76 -6.22 31.76
C ASP A 123 3.32 -7.57 32.22
N PRO A 124 2.58 -8.66 32.06
CA PRO A 124 2.97 -9.98 32.56
C PRO A 124 4.16 -10.59 31.82
N LEU A 125 4.51 -10.06 30.61
CA LEU A 125 5.53 -10.61 29.71
C LEU A 125 6.77 -9.73 29.58
N ASP A 126 6.88 -8.68 30.40
CA ASP A 126 7.99 -7.72 30.38
C ASP A 126 8.16 -7.05 28.99
N GLY A 127 7.04 -6.75 28.33
CA GLY A 127 6.99 -6.07 27.01
C GLY A 127 7.57 -4.66 27.07
N GLN A 128 7.50 -3.96 28.22
CA GLN A 128 8.12 -2.65 28.40
C GLN A 128 9.65 -2.71 28.28
N THR A 129 10.27 -3.81 28.70
CA THR A 129 11.71 -4.01 28.48
C THR A 129 12.02 -4.17 27.01
N ASP A 130 11.25 -4.97 26.28
CA ASP A 130 11.41 -5.12 24.80
C ASP A 130 11.18 -3.78 24.08
N LEU A 131 10.24 -2.93 24.55
CA LEU A 131 10.04 -1.58 24.01
C LEU A 131 11.30 -0.69 24.19
N ARG A 132 11.90 -0.71 25.39
CA ARG A 132 13.12 0.08 25.68
C ARG A 132 14.32 -0.40 24.88
N LEU A 133 14.41 -1.69 24.61
CA LEU A 133 15.49 -2.31 23.84
C LEU A 133 15.27 -2.19 22.30
N GLY A 134 14.10 -1.79 21.85
CA GLY A 134 13.76 -1.76 20.43
C GLY A 134 13.72 -3.16 19.80
N VAL A 135 13.18 -4.15 20.51
CA VAL A 135 13.18 -5.55 20.10
C VAL A 135 11.75 -6.06 19.97
N LEU A 136 11.50 -6.74 18.86
CA LEU A 136 10.27 -7.49 18.59
C LEU A 136 10.47 -8.96 18.93
N ARG A 137 9.84 -9.42 19.99
CA ARG A 137 9.93 -10.78 20.51
C ARG A 137 8.56 -11.45 20.50
N MET A 138 8.46 -12.65 19.94
CA MET A 138 7.24 -13.46 20.02
C MET A 138 6.90 -13.82 21.45
N ILE A 139 5.63 -14.00 21.73
CA ILE A 139 5.20 -14.52 23.03
C ILE A 139 5.47 -16.02 23.10
N SER A 140 5.05 -16.74 22.07
CA SER A 140 5.32 -18.17 21.92
C SER A 140 5.31 -18.56 20.44
N ARG A 141 5.98 -19.65 20.10
CA ARG A 141 5.92 -20.26 18.77
C ARG A 141 4.49 -20.68 18.40
N SER A 142 3.76 -21.27 19.33
CA SER A 142 2.37 -21.71 19.07
C SER A 142 1.47 -20.56 18.65
N ASN A 143 1.63 -19.35 19.21
CA ASN A 143 0.85 -18.21 18.81
C ASN A 143 1.11 -17.82 17.33
N LEU A 144 2.33 -17.99 16.83
CA LEU A 144 2.66 -17.76 15.42
C LEU A 144 2.07 -18.85 14.51
N GLU A 145 1.99 -20.09 15.01
CA GLU A 145 1.37 -21.23 14.30
C GLU A 145 -0.16 -21.09 14.23
N ASP A 146 -0.80 -20.62 15.29
CA ASP A 146 -2.25 -20.42 15.38
C ASP A 146 -2.76 -19.39 14.38
N ASP A 147 -2.02 -18.29 14.16
CA ASP A 147 -2.29 -17.29 13.13
C ASP A 147 -1.00 -16.94 12.38
N PRO A 148 -0.70 -17.65 11.27
CA PRO A 148 0.54 -17.41 10.53
C PRO A 148 0.67 -16.02 9.93
N LEU A 149 -0.40 -15.22 9.84
CA LEU A 149 -0.28 -13.81 9.45
C LEU A 149 0.66 -13.02 10.39
N ARG A 150 0.80 -13.46 11.63
CA ARG A 150 1.72 -12.85 12.62
C ARG A 150 3.17 -12.86 12.15
N LEU A 151 3.55 -13.80 11.28
CA LEU A 151 4.87 -13.82 10.66
C LEU A 151 5.12 -12.56 9.83
N LEU A 152 4.18 -12.16 8.97
CA LEU A 152 4.27 -10.91 8.20
C LEU A 152 4.13 -9.67 9.08
N ARG A 153 3.29 -9.74 10.10
CA ARG A 153 3.12 -8.66 11.08
C ARG A 153 4.42 -8.33 11.82
N ALA A 154 5.30 -9.32 12.05
CA ALA A 154 6.64 -9.10 12.62
C ALA A 154 7.45 -8.11 11.77
N TYR A 155 7.55 -8.36 10.47
CA TYR A 155 8.30 -7.50 9.54
C TYR A 155 7.65 -6.13 9.40
N ARG A 156 6.31 -6.07 9.30
CA ARG A 156 5.60 -4.79 9.27
C ARG A 156 5.84 -3.97 10.53
N GLN A 157 5.72 -4.57 11.71
CA GLN A 157 5.92 -3.85 12.97
C GLN A 157 7.38 -3.45 13.17
N ALA A 158 8.33 -4.31 12.78
CA ALA A 158 9.76 -3.97 12.80
C ALA A 158 10.05 -2.74 11.92
N ALA A 159 9.52 -2.71 10.69
CA ALA A 159 9.61 -1.55 9.81
C ALA A 159 8.98 -0.28 10.42
N GLN A 160 7.76 -0.40 10.96
CA GLN A 160 7.01 0.73 11.49
C GLN A 160 7.60 1.33 12.77
N LEU A 161 8.21 0.50 13.60
CA LEU A 161 8.75 0.88 14.90
C LEU A 161 10.24 1.19 14.86
N GLY A 162 10.96 0.74 13.83
CA GLY A 162 12.42 0.79 13.77
C GLY A 162 13.06 -0.24 14.73
N PHE A 163 12.39 -1.37 14.97
CA PHE A 163 12.82 -2.40 15.92
C PHE A 163 13.51 -3.56 15.22
N ALA A 164 14.45 -4.20 15.94
CA ALA A 164 15.03 -5.47 15.50
C ALA A 164 14.12 -6.64 15.87
N ILE A 165 14.06 -7.67 15.01
CA ILE A 165 13.41 -8.94 15.35
C ILE A 165 14.42 -9.77 16.16
N GLU A 166 13.98 -10.30 17.29
CA GLU A 166 14.82 -11.14 18.16
C GLU A 166 15.19 -12.44 17.42
N PRO A 167 16.45 -12.93 17.58
CA PRO A 167 16.95 -14.06 16.79
C PRO A 167 16.12 -15.34 16.89
N GLU A 168 15.63 -15.72 18.08
CA GLU A 168 14.76 -16.90 18.27
C GLU A 168 13.42 -16.70 17.56
N THR A 169 12.84 -15.50 17.65
CA THR A 169 11.63 -15.10 16.93
C THR A 169 11.84 -15.23 15.41
N GLN A 170 12.97 -14.73 14.90
CA GLN A 170 13.28 -14.82 13.48
C GLN A 170 13.48 -16.26 13.00
N SER A 171 14.14 -17.13 13.83
CA SER A 171 14.25 -18.56 13.52
C SER A 171 12.89 -19.23 13.42
N ALA A 172 12.02 -18.98 14.40
CA ALA A 172 10.65 -19.49 14.37
C ALA A 172 9.88 -19.02 13.11
N ILE A 173 10.04 -17.76 12.71
CA ILE A 173 9.40 -17.20 11.51
C ILE A 173 9.84 -17.95 10.25
N ARG A 174 11.14 -18.22 10.07
CA ARG A 174 11.65 -18.98 8.91
C ARG A 174 11.07 -20.38 8.84
N GLU A 175 11.05 -21.07 9.95
CA GLU A 175 10.52 -22.43 10.03
C GLU A 175 9.02 -22.50 9.75
N LEU A 176 8.27 -21.47 10.15
CA LEU A 176 6.83 -21.38 10.00
C LEU A 176 6.38 -20.69 8.69
N ALA A 177 7.29 -20.11 7.91
CA ALA A 177 6.98 -19.39 6.68
C ALA A 177 6.04 -20.16 5.72
N PRO A 178 6.18 -21.49 5.51
CA PRO A 178 5.27 -22.25 4.66
C PRO A 178 3.80 -22.21 5.10
N LEU A 179 3.53 -21.95 6.39
CA LEU A 179 2.16 -21.86 6.91
C LEU A 179 1.40 -20.63 6.39
N LEU A 180 2.09 -19.62 5.82
CA LEU A 180 1.45 -18.48 5.18
C LEU A 180 0.52 -18.89 4.03
N SER A 181 0.74 -20.05 3.41
CA SER A 181 -0.17 -20.61 2.41
C SER A 181 -1.60 -20.87 2.92
N ARG A 182 -1.79 -20.97 4.23
CA ARG A 182 -3.09 -21.18 4.88
C ARG A 182 -3.85 -19.88 5.19
N VAL A 183 -3.16 -18.75 5.07
CA VAL A 183 -3.74 -17.42 5.37
C VAL A 183 -4.52 -16.92 4.17
N ALA A 184 -5.69 -16.31 4.42
CA ALA A 184 -6.45 -15.65 3.37
C ALA A 184 -5.59 -14.56 2.70
N VAL A 185 -5.50 -14.62 1.37
CA VAL A 185 -4.57 -13.78 0.58
C VAL A 185 -4.85 -12.29 0.73
N GLU A 186 -6.08 -11.90 1.02
CA GLU A 186 -6.46 -10.51 1.30
C GLU A 186 -5.76 -9.97 2.57
N ARG A 187 -5.62 -10.82 3.59
CA ARG A 187 -4.90 -10.46 4.82
C ARG A 187 -3.41 -10.31 4.54
N VAL A 188 -2.83 -11.23 3.74
CA VAL A 188 -1.43 -11.16 3.29
C VAL A 188 -1.19 -9.88 2.49
N ARG A 189 -2.04 -9.60 1.50
CA ARG A 189 -1.97 -8.38 0.69
C ARG A 189 -2.02 -7.12 1.55
N THR A 190 -2.84 -7.10 2.59
CA THR A 190 -2.94 -5.95 3.50
C THR A 190 -1.63 -5.71 4.26
N GLU A 191 -1.02 -6.74 4.85
CA GLU A 191 0.27 -6.61 5.53
C GLU A 191 1.40 -6.21 4.57
N LEU A 192 1.44 -6.80 3.38
CA LEU A 192 2.38 -6.43 2.32
C LEU A 192 2.17 -4.97 1.88
N GLY A 193 0.92 -4.53 1.74
CA GLY A 193 0.59 -3.15 1.38
C GLY A 193 1.12 -2.13 2.40
N TYR A 194 1.05 -2.45 3.69
CA TYR A 194 1.67 -1.62 4.74
C TYR A 194 3.19 -1.56 4.62
N LEU A 195 3.85 -2.68 4.30
CA LEU A 195 5.30 -2.72 4.09
C LEU A 195 5.72 -1.91 2.86
N LEU A 196 5.03 -2.09 1.73
CA LEU A 196 5.29 -1.37 0.48
C LEU A 196 5.11 0.15 0.63
N SER A 197 4.15 0.57 1.46
CA SER A 197 3.83 1.98 1.69
C SER A 197 4.72 2.64 2.78
N ASN A 198 5.49 1.84 3.53
CA ASN A 198 6.38 2.35 4.55
C ASN A 198 7.71 2.77 3.93
N PRO A 199 8.24 3.98 4.20
CA PRO A 199 9.57 4.39 3.75
C PRO A 199 10.68 3.42 4.16
N ASP A 200 10.60 2.85 5.36
CA ASP A 200 11.56 1.89 5.90
C ASP A 200 11.17 0.42 5.61
N GLY A 201 10.21 0.20 4.71
CA GLY A 201 9.66 -1.13 4.46
C GLY A 201 10.52 -2.03 3.58
N VAL A 202 11.27 -1.46 2.61
CA VAL A 202 12.04 -2.23 1.62
C VAL A 202 13.07 -3.17 2.25
N PRO A 203 13.90 -2.78 3.22
CA PRO A 203 14.83 -3.71 3.89
C PRO A 203 14.12 -4.91 4.51
N TRP A 204 12.93 -4.71 5.06
CA TRP A 204 12.13 -5.76 5.68
C TRP A 204 11.43 -6.65 4.64
N ILE A 205 11.07 -6.11 3.48
CA ILE A 205 10.59 -6.91 2.35
C ILE A 205 11.70 -7.84 1.84
N CYS A 206 12.90 -7.30 1.61
CA CYS A 206 14.06 -8.10 1.20
C CYS A 206 14.35 -9.21 2.22
N ARG A 207 14.38 -8.86 3.51
CA ARG A 207 14.56 -9.84 4.58
C ARG A 207 13.46 -10.89 4.61
N GLY A 208 12.21 -10.49 4.40
CA GLY A 208 11.07 -11.41 4.33
C GLY A 208 11.17 -12.38 3.15
N CYS A 209 11.70 -11.95 1.99
CA CYS A 209 12.00 -12.83 0.87
C CYS A 209 13.10 -13.84 1.22
N GLU A 210 14.22 -13.37 1.82
CA GLU A 210 15.33 -14.23 2.28
C GLU A 210 14.88 -15.27 3.30
N ASP A 211 13.95 -14.89 4.19
CA ASP A 211 13.38 -15.77 5.22
C ASP A 211 12.23 -16.63 4.69
N GLY A 212 11.94 -16.60 3.38
CA GLY A 212 10.97 -17.48 2.71
C GLY A 212 9.50 -17.06 2.82
N LEU A 213 9.19 -15.90 3.44
CA LEU A 213 7.83 -15.46 3.68
C LEU A 213 7.05 -15.17 2.39
N PHE A 214 7.73 -14.71 1.36
CA PHE A 214 7.11 -14.33 0.09
C PHE A 214 7.34 -15.31 -1.06
N SER A 215 8.09 -16.41 -0.84
CA SER A 215 8.46 -17.38 -1.87
C SER A 215 7.26 -18.01 -2.58
N ILE A 216 6.12 -18.13 -1.90
CA ILE A 216 4.88 -18.69 -2.47
C ILE A 216 4.30 -17.78 -3.58
N TRP A 217 4.57 -16.47 -3.52
CA TRP A 217 3.99 -15.48 -4.43
C TRP A 217 5.03 -14.82 -5.34
N PHE A 218 6.27 -14.63 -4.87
CA PHE A 218 7.32 -13.87 -5.54
C PHE A 218 8.64 -14.63 -5.51
N GLU A 219 8.70 -15.74 -6.25
CA GLU A 219 9.85 -16.64 -6.27
C GLU A 219 11.13 -15.95 -6.79
N SER A 220 11.00 -15.09 -7.80
CA SER A 220 12.11 -14.39 -8.46
C SER A 220 12.41 -12.99 -7.88
N ALA A 221 11.77 -12.58 -6.78
CA ALA A 221 11.93 -11.23 -6.23
C ALA A 221 13.39 -10.89 -5.86
N ILE A 222 14.14 -11.88 -5.38
CA ILE A 222 15.53 -11.73 -4.93
C ILE A 222 16.44 -11.21 -6.06
N ASP A 223 16.19 -11.62 -7.30
CA ASP A 223 17.00 -11.25 -8.47
C ASP A 223 16.95 -9.75 -8.80
N ARG A 224 15.99 -9.01 -8.20
CA ARG A 224 15.79 -7.58 -8.47
C ARG A 224 15.89 -6.70 -7.23
N PHE A 225 16.50 -7.19 -6.15
CA PHE A 225 16.73 -6.40 -4.93
C PHE A 225 17.62 -5.18 -5.18
N ASP A 226 18.51 -5.25 -6.16
CA ASP A 226 19.36 -4.14 -6.57
C ASP A 226 18.54 -2.93 -7.07
N ILE A 227 17.43 -3.15 -7.73
CA ILE A 227 16.48 -2.11 -8.15
C ILE A 227 15.59 -1.72 -6.96
N LEU A 228 14.99 -2.71 -6.29
CA LEU A 228 14.04 -2.49 -5.21
C LEU A 228 14.61 -1.58 -4.10
N THR A 229 15.85 -1.83 -3.70
CA THR A 229 16.54 -1.07 -2.63
C THR A 229 16.88 0.36 -3.01
N LYS A 230 16.89 0.70 -4.30
CA LYS A 230 17.18 2.05 -4.80
C LYS A 230 15.94 2.90 -5.06
N ILE A 231 14.72 2.31 -4.99
CA ILE A 231 13.49 3.01 -5.39
C ILE A 231 13.27 4.27 -4.54
N ASP A 232 13.32 4.16 -3.21
CA ASP A 232 13.05 5.30 -2.31
C ASP A 232 14.09 6.41 -2.49
N ALA A 233 15.38 6.07 -2.55
CA ALA A 233 16.45 7.05 -2.81
C ALA A 233 16.33 7.70 -4.20
N SER A 234 15.86 6.95 -5.22
CA SER A 234 15.63 7.50 -6.56
C SER A 234 14.41 8.43 -6.58
N ALA A 235 13.37 8.12 -5.79
CA ALA A 235 12.21 8.98 -5.62
C ALA A 235 12.61 10.30 -4.95
N ASP A 236 13.39 10.25 -3.87
CA ASP A 236 13.89 11.44 -3.17
C ASP A 236 14.75 12.31 -4.10
N LYS A 237 15.64 11.68 -4.87
CA LYS A 237 16.49 12.38 -5.86
C LYS A 237 15.65 13.10 -6.91
N LEU A 238 14.65 12.42 -7.48
CA LEU A 238 13.77 13.04 -8.48
C LEU A 238 12.86 14.11 -7.87
N ALA A 239 12.34 13.91 -6.65
CA ALA A 239 11.54 14.91 -5.95
C ALA A 239 12.34 16.20 -5.66
N ALA A 240 13.63 16.09 -5.36
CA ALA A 240 14.51 17.24 -5.16
C ALA A 240 14.73 18.04 -6.45
N ILE A 241 14.83 17.37 -7.62
CA ILE A 241 15.03 18.01 -8.93
C ILE A 241 13.70 18.50 -9.52
N TYR A 242 12.65 17.69 -9.36
CA TYR A 242 11.29 17.93 -9.89
C TYR A 242 10.24 17.90 -8.78
N PRO A 243 10.09 18.96 -7.97
CA PRO A 243 9.15 18.98 -6.83
C PRO A 243 7.69 18.70 -7.21
N GLN A 244 7.27 19.07 -8.44
CA GLN A 244 5.93 18.80 -8.94
C GLN A 244 5.72 17.28 -9.14
N LEU A 245 6.69 16.60 -9.73
CA LEU A 245 6.67 15.15 -9.91
C LEU A 245 6.67 14.43 -8.54
N GLY A 246 7.48 14.93 -7.60
CA GLY A 246 7.57 14.36 -6.24
C GLY A 246 6.25 14.36 -5.48
N LYS A 247 5.39 15.34 -5.71
CA LYS A 247 4.04 15.38 -5.10
C LYS A 247 3.16 14.22 -5.54
N GLU A 248 3.40 13.67 -6.73
CA GLU A 248 2.58 12.60 -7.30
C GLU A 248 2.93 11.22 -6.75
N PHE A 249 4.12 11.02 -6.18
CA PHE A 249 4.56 9.70 -5.69
C PHE A 249 3.65 9.12 -4.60
N GLY A 250 3.04 9.99 -3.78
CA GLY A 250 2.07 9.64 -2.74
C GLY A 250 0.63 9.56 -3.24
N HIS A 251 0.35 9.97 -4.48
CA HIS A 251 -1.00 9.91 -5.03
C HIS A 251 -1.48 8.45 -5.12
N GLN A 252 -2.76 8.27 -4.91
CA GLN A 252 -3.40 6.96 -5.03
C GLN A 252 -3.78 6.69 -6.49
N ILE A 253 -3.79 5.42 -6.88
CA ILE A 253 -4.20 5.02 -8.24
C ILE A 253 -5.60 5.53 -8.57
N ARG A 254 -6.51 5.48 -7.60
CA ARG A 254 -7.88 6.02 -7.66
C ARG A 254 -8.37 6.32 -6.25
N ASP A 255 -9.39 7.14 -6.10
CA ASP A 255 -10.02 7.46 -4.80
C ASP A 255 -10.47 6.22 -4.02
N THR A 256 -10.84 5.15 -4.72
CA THR A 256 -11.27 3.87 -4.13
C THR A 256 -10.14 2.89 -3.87
N ILE A 257 -8.92 3.15 -4.39
CA ILE A 257 -7.75 2.28 -4.28
C ILE A 257 -6.63 3.07 -3.61
N LYS A 258 -6.51 2.87 -2.30
CA LYS A 258 -5.60 3.65 -1.45
C LYS A 258 -4.11 3.23 -1.53
N THR A 259 -3.72 2.51 -2.57
CA THR A 259 -2.32 2.12 -2.79
C THR A 259 -1.57 3.31 -3.40
N PRO A 260 -0.53 3.85 -2.75
CA PRO A 260 0.29 4.93 -3.30
C PRO A 260 1.03 4.46 -4.56
N LEU A 261 1.29 5.39 -5.50
CA LEU A 261 1.99 5.06 -6.74
C LEU A 261 3.37 4.44 -6.48
N LEU A 262 4.11 4.95 -5.49
CA LEU A 262 5.43 4.41 -5.14
C LEU A 262 5.36 2.95 -4.63
N ALA A 263 4.29 2.60 -3.91
CA ALA A 263 4.06 1.21 -3.48
C ALA A 263 3.77 0.29 -4.68
N VAL A 264 3.12 0.81 -5.73
CA VAL A 264 2.92 0.05 -6.99
C VAL A 264 4.23 -0.19 -7.72
N ALA A 265 5.14 0.78 -7.72
CA ALA A 265 6.47 0.60 -8.29
C ALA A 265 7.25 -0.52 -7.57
N LYS A 266 7.24 -0.51 -6.24
CA LYS A 266 7.84 -1.58 -5.41
C LYS A 266 7.18 -2.94 -5.68
N LEU A 267 5.85 -2.98 -5.78
CA LEU A 267 5.09 -4.18 -6.10
C LEU A 267 5.46 -4.75 -7.49
N ALA A 268 5.62 -3.89 -8.50
CA ALA A 268 6.03 -4.30 -9.84
C ALA A 268 7.43 -4.95 -9.85
N ILE A 269 8.35 -4.44 -9.02
CA ILE A 269 9.69 -5.02 -8.90
C ILE A 269 9.69 -6.33 -8.09
N LEU A 270 8.75 -6.53 -7.18
CA LEU A 270 8.59 -7.82 -6.48
C LEU A 270 7.96 -8.91 -7.37
N ALA A 271 7.03 -8.55 -8.23
CA ALA A 271 6.39 -9.48 -9.15
C ALA A 271 7.39 -9.98 -10.22
N ASP A 272 7.04 -10.98 -10.99
CA ASP A 272 7.90 -11.52 -12.06
C ASP A 272 8.26 -10.44 -13.09
N SER A 273 9.42 -10.58 -13.75
CA SER A 273 9.83 -9.66 -14.81
C SER A 273 9.02 -9.85 -16.09
N ASP A 274 8.49 -11.05 -16.34
CA ASP A 274 7.56 -11.31 -17.43
C ASP A 274 6.16 -10.77 -17.07
N PRO A 275 5.60 -9.85 -17.87
CA PRO A 275 4.30 -9.25 -17.57
C PRO A 275 3.16 -10.24 -17.42
N THR A 276 3.18 -11.38 -18.12
CA THR A 276 2.13 -12.40 -18.06
C THR A 276 2.20 -13.17 -16.74
N MET A 277 3.41 -13.53 -16.32
CA MET A 277 3.63 -14.18 -15.03
C MET A 277 3.31 -13.24 -13.87
N ALA A 278 3.73 -11.98 -13.96
CA ALA A 278 3.40 -10.94 -12.97
C ALA A 278 1.88 -10.74 -12.84
N GLU A 279 1.15 -10.69 -13.94
CA GLU A 279 -0.32 -10.59 -13.92
C GLU A 279 -0.93 -11.75 -13.15
N ALA A 280 -0.51 -12.99 -13.44
CA ALA A 280 -1.00 -14.18 -12.76
C ALA A 280 -0.69 -14.17 -11.25
N GLN A 281 0.52 -13.73 -10.84
CA GLN A 281 0.92 -13.58 -9.45
C GLN A 281 0.04 -12.56 -8.72
N LEU A 282 -0.17 -11.37 -9.31
CA LEU A 282 -0.96 -10.30 -8.71
C LEU A 282 -2.46 -10.64 -8.63
N LEU A 283 -2.99 -11.38 -9.63
CA LEU A 283 -4.34 -11.92 -9.57
C LEU A 283 -4.52 -12.92 -8.42
N ARG A 284 -3.55 -13.81 -8.20
CA ARG A 284 -3.55 -14.75 -7.06
C ARG A 284 -3.58 -14.02 -5.73
N LEU A 285 -2.92 -12.86 -5.62
CA LEU A 285 -2.92 -11.99 -4.44
C LEU A 285 -4.17 -11.08 -4.38
N LYS A 286 -5.09 -11.21 -5.32
CA LYS A 286 -6.34 -10.44 -5.39
C LYS A 286 -6.12 -8.92 -5.41
N TYR A 287 -5.08 -8.47 -6.10
CA TYR A 287 -4.94 -7.06 -6.42
C TYR A 287 -6.04 -6.63 -7.39
N SER A 288 -6.41 -5.36 -7.37
CA SER A 288 -7.41 -4.81 -8.29
C SER A 288 -6.87 -4.73 -9.71
N ASN A 289 -7.77 -4.77 -10.71
CA ASN A 289 -7.40 -4.60 -12.12
C ASN A 289 -6.60 -3.32 -12.38
N ALA A 290 -6.85 -2.24 -11.62
CA ALA A 290 -6.11 -0.99 -11.77
C ALA A 290 -4.67 -1.12 -11.26
N GLU A 291 -4.45 -1.75 -10.10
CA GLU A 291 -3.11 -2.02 -9.56
C GLU A 291 -2.33 -2.95 -10.49
N ILE A 292 -2.97 -4.01 -10.97
CA ILE A 292 -2.37 -4.97 -11.91
C ILE A 292 -1.97 -4.25 -13.20
N LYS A 293 -2.90 -3.53 -13.84
CA LYS A 293 -2.60 -2.78 -15.07
C LYS A 293 -1.45 -1.80 -14.88
N SER A 294 -1.41 -1.12 -13.74
CA SER A 294 -0.34 -0.18 -13.40
C SER A 294 1.01 -0.89 -13.29
N ALA A 295 1.09 -1.98 -12.51
CA ALA A 295 2.32 -2.75 -12.35
C ALA A 295 2.82 -3.35 -13.68
N ILE A 296 1.91 -3.92 -14.47
CA ILE A 296 2.25 -4.47 -15.80
C ILE A 296 2.73 -3.39 -16.77
N GLY A 297 2.12 -2.20 -16.73
CA GLY A 297 2.60 -1.05 -17.51
C GLY A 297 4.04 -0.68 -17.17
N LEU A 298 4.40 -0.66 -15.87
CA LEU A 298 5.76 -0.41 -15.41
C LEU A 298 6.74 -1.49 -15.92
N LEU A 299 6.38 -2.76 -15.78
CA LEU A 299 7.21 -3.89 -16.23
C LEU A 299 7.41 -3.91 -17.74
N LYS A 300 6.40 -3.52 -18.52
CA LYS A 300 6.48 -3.46 -19.99
C LYS A 300 7.45 -2.38 -20.47
N TYR A 301 7.45 -1.21 -19.84
CA TYR A 301 8.20 -0.05 -20.32
C TYR A 301 9.57 0.14 -19.68
N LEU A 302 9.81 -0.38 -18.48
CA LEU A 302 11.13 -0.28 -17.84
C LEU A 302 12.28 -0.85 -18.71
N PRO A 303 12.17 -2.05 -19.28
CA PRO A 303 13.23 -2.58 -20.17
C PRO A 303 13.46 -1.71 -21.42
N GLN A 304 12.41 -1.08 -21.94
CA GLN A 304 12.53 -0.21 -23.12
C GLN A 304 13.34 1.07 -22.82
N LEU A 305 13.17 1.62 -21.59
CA LEU A 305 13.93 2.79 -21.13
C LEU A 305 15.40 2.45 -20.82
N GLN A 306 15.70 1.18 -20.56
CA GLN A 306 17.09 0.71 -20.34
C GLN A 306 17.80 0.32 -21.64
N ALA A 307 17.04 -0.09 -22.69
CA ALA A 307 17.60 -0.70 -23.89
C ALA A 307 18.26 0.31 -24.83
N LYS A 308 17.83 1.58 -24.81
CA LYS A 308 18.36 2.63 -25.68
C LYS A 308 18.26 4.01 -25.04
N PRO A 309 19.08 4.98 -25.47
CA PRO A 309 18.94 6.37 -25.04
C PRO A 309 17.54 6.91 -25.32
N ILE A 310 16.96 7.59 -24.34
CA ILE A 310 15.60 8.15 -24.47
C ILE A 310 15.50 9.18 -25.60
N ALA A 311 16.58 9.89 -25.89
CA ALA A 311 16.68 10.83 -27.02
C ALA A 311 16.48 10.15 -28.38
N GLU A 312 16.72 8.84 -28.49
CA GLU A 312 16.51 8.05 -29.70
C GLU A 312 15.08 7.46 -29.81
N MET A 313 14.25 7.63 -28.80
CA MET A 313 12.86 7.21 -28.85
C MET A 313 12.08 8.12 -29.82
N SER A 314 11.41 7.51 -30.79
CA SER A 314 10.50 8.22 -31.68
C SER A 314 9.32 8.81 -30.88
N PHE A 315 8.70 9.86 -31.41
CA PHE A 315 7.49 10.45 -30.81
C PHE A 315 6.36 9.42 -30.68
N ARG A 316 6.28 8.48 -31.60
CA ARG A 316 5.32 7.36 -31.56
C ARG A 316 5.56 6.45 -30.35
N GLU A 317 6.81 6.08 -30.07
CA GLU A 317 7.17 5.26 -28.89
C GLU A 317 6.87 6.00 -27.59
N GLN A 318 7.23 7.29 -27.51
CA GLN A 318 6.94 8.12 -26.35
C GLN A 318 5.43 8.27 -26.12
N TYR A 319 4.64 8.49 -27.20
CA TYR A 319 3.18 8.56 -27.12
C TYR A 319 2.57 7.26 -26.56
N PHE A 320 2.99 6.10 -27.05
CA PHE A 320 2.48 4.82 -26.54
C PHE A 320 2.88 4.59 -25.10
N LEU A 321 4.08 4.99 -24.70
CA LEU A 321 4.53 4.94 -23.31
C LEU A 321 3.56 5.75 -22.43
N PHE A 322 3.37 7.04 -22.70
CA PHE A 322 2.51 7.89 -21.87
C PHE A 322 1.05 7.41 -21.87
N ARG A 323 0.53 6.99 -23.00
CA ARG A 323 -0.84 6.45 -23.12
C ARG A 323 -1.05 5.20 -22.27
N ASP A 324 -0.09 4.28 -22.29
CA ASP A 324 -0.23 2.97 -21.63
C ASP A 324 0.04 3.06 -20.12
N VAL A 325 1.04 3.84 -19.70
CA VAL A 325 1.35 4.01 -18.27
C VAL A 325 0.47 5.06 -17.59
N GLY A 326 0.06 6.11 -18.29
CA GLY A 326 -0.82 7.15 -17.74
C GLY A 326 -0.30 7.71 -16.43
N ILE A 327 -1.15 7.69 -15.40
CA ILE A 327 -0.86 8.28 -14.09
C ILE A 327 0.32 7.64 -13.35
N VAL A 328 0.80 6.47 -13.76
CA VAL A 328 1.95 5.82 -13.10
C VAL A 328 3.29 6.20 -13.74
N PHE A 329 3.29 7.10 -14.73
CA PHE A 329 4.53 7.61 -15.34
C PHE A 329 5.52 8.17 -14.30
N PRO A 330 5.10 8.94 -13.27
CA PRO A 330 6.04 9.45 -12.25
C PRO A 330 6.87 8.35 -11.61
N VAL A 331 6.26 7.22 -11.28
CA VAL A 331 6.97 6.10 -10.65
C VAL A 331 7.67 5.20 -11.67
N LEU A 332 7.31 5.24 -12.96
CA LEU A 332 8.13 4.66 -14.02
C LEU A 332 9.47 5.41 -14.13
N ALA A 333 9.45 6.74 -14.05
CA ALA A 333 10.67 7.54 -14.01
C ALA A 333 11.55 7.20 -12.80
N VAL A 334 10.95 7.00 -11.62
CA VAL A 334 11.67 6.52 -10.42
C VAL A 334 12.31 5.16 -10.69
N LEU A 335 11.57 4.20 -11.26
CA LEU A 335 12.09 2.87 -11.58
C LEU A 335 13.23 2.92 -12.60
N ALA A 336 13.13 3.77 -13.62
CA ALA A 336 14.19 3.94 -14.61
C ALA A 336 15.50 4.40 -13.93
N VAL A 337 15.43 5.39 -13.03
CA VAL A 337 16.61 5.86 -12.27
C VAL A 337 17.12 4.78 -11.32
N ALA A 338 16.25 4.06 -10.61
CA ALA A 338 16.62 2.96 -9.74
C ALA A 338 17.31 1.82 -10.52
N ALA A 339 16.91 1.60 -11.76
CA ALA A 339 17.48 0.61 -12.67
C ALA A 339 18.72 1.11 -13.46
N GLY A 340 19.22 2.32 -13.14
CA GLY A 340 20.48 2.84 -13.65
C GLY A 340 20.39 3.79 -14.84
N VAL A 341 19.17 4.17 -15.28
CA VAL A 341 19.00 5.22 -16.31
C VAL A 341 19.42 6.57 -15.70
N ALA A 342 20.23 7.34 -16.43
CA ALA A 342 20.68 8.65 -15.97
C ALA A 342 19.49 9.62 -15.82
N VAL A 343 19.55 10.50 -14.82
CA VAL A 343 18.46 11.48 -14.60
C VAL A 343 18.37 12.42 -15.80
N GLU A 344 19.48 12.77 -16.38
CA GLU A 344 19.59 13.62 -17.57
C GLU A 344 18.82 13.03 -18.76
N ASP A 345 18.88 11.72 -18.93
CA ASP A 345 18.17 11.02 -20.03
C ASP A 345 16.67 10.98 -19.78
N ILE A 346 16.22 10.60 -18.57
CA ILE A 346 14.78 10.53 -18.25
C ILE A 346 14.13 11.92 -18.16
N SER A 347 14.93 12.98 -17.96
CA SER A 347 14.45 14.37 -17.90
C SER A 347 13.64 14.78 -19.11
N LEU A 348 13.96 14.27 -20.28
CA LEU A 348 13.22 14.55 -21.50
C LEU A 348 11.74 14.13 -21.39
N LEU A 349 11.49 12.92 -20.86
CA LEU A 349 10.12 12.44 -20.66
C LEU A 349 9.45 13.11 -19.46
N ILE A 350 10.20 13.41 -18.39
CA ILE A 350 9.66 14.12 -17.22
C ILE A 350 9.19 15.52 -17.63
N ASN A 351 9.98 16.26 -18.40
CA ASN A 351 9.62 17.60 -18.84
C ASN A 351 8.36 17.58 -19.74
N ARG A 352 8.22 16.59 -20.63
CA ARG A 352 6.98 16.40 -21.39
C ARG A 352 5.79 16.13 -20.50
N TYR A 353 5.94 15.23 -19.52
CA TYR A 353 4.87 14.89 -18.59
C TYR A 353 4.40 16.07 -17.75
N LEU A 354 5.34 16.93 -17.33
CA LEU A 354 5.04 18.12 -16.52
C LEU A 354 4.50 19.31 -17.34
N ASP A 355 4.66 19.27 -18.68
CA ASP A 355 4.08 20.26 -19.59
C ASP A 355 2.65 19.82 -19.97
N ALA A 356 1.65 20.48 -19.42
CA ALA A 356 0.24 20.16 -19.66
C ALA A 356 -0.19 20.34 -21.15
N ASP A 357 0.56 21.12 -21.92
CA ASP A 357 0.30 21.39 -23.33
C ASP A 357 1.07 20.43 -24.28
N ASP A 358 1.94 19.56 -23.75
CA ASP A 358 2.67 18.58 -24.56
C ASP A 358 1.72 17.55 -25.18
N ILE A 359 1.60 17.55 -26.51
CA ILE A 359 0.67 16.70 -27.25
C ILE A 359 1.05 15.22 -27.27
N ILE A 360 2.27 14.87 -26.86
CA ILE A 360 2.76 13.50 -26.79
C ILE A 360 2.41 12.90 -25.42
N ALA A 361 2.64 13.65 -24.34
CA ALA A 361 2.33 13.21 -22.99
C ALA A 361 0.84 13.39 -22.65
N HIS A 362 0.21 14.48 -23.13
CA HIS A 362 -1.18 14.85 -22.87
C HIS A 362 -1.95 15.04 -24.18
N PRO A 363 -2.19 13.95 -24.94
CA PRO A 363 -2.78 14.04 -26.26
C PRO A 363 -4.23 14.54 -26.20
N THR A 364 -4.51 15.61 -26.95
CA THR A 364 -5.86 16.08 -27.21
C THR A 364 -6.34 15.63 -28.59
N GLN A 365 -7.62 15.41 -28.78
CA GLN A 365 -8.16 14.95 -30.05
C GLN A 365 -8.44 16.12 -31.00
N LEU A 366 -8.00 16.06 -32.26
CA LEU A 366 -8.38 17.02 -33.32
C LEU A 366 -9.80 16.77 -33.83
N VAL A 367 -10.21 15.51 -33.86
CA VAL A 367 -11.54 15.05 -34.30
C VAL A 367 -12.04 13.93 -33.39
N SER A 368 -13.34 13.89 -33.20
CA SER A 368 -14.00 12.80 -32.47
C SER A 368 -14.41 11.66 -33.39
N GLY A 369 -14.77 10.51 -32.80
CA GLY A 369 -15.35 9.42 -33.60
C GLY A 369 -16.66 9.80 -34.30
N ASN A 370 -17.45 10.70 -33.69
CA ASN A 370 -18.68 11.20 -34.33
C ASN A 370 -18.36 12.10 -35.54
N ASP A 371 -17.36 13.00 -35.42
CA ASP A 371 -16.91 13.81 -36.57
C ASP A 371 -16.50 12.93 -37.75
N LEU A 372 -15.75 11.84 -37.50
CA LEU A 372 -15.32 10.92 -38.54
C LEU A 372 -16.47 10.14 -39.15
N MET A 373 -17.42 9.65 -38.37
CA MET A 373 -18.61 8.95 -38.88
C MET A 373 -19.44 9.86 -39.78
N GLU A 374 -19.62 11.11 -39.40
CA GLU A 374 -20.38 12.11 -40.18
C GLU A 374 -19.64 12.46 -41.47
N TYR A 375 -18.34 12.78 -41.39
CA TYR A 375 -17.54 13.20 -42.53
C TYR A 375 -17.36 12.08 -43.55
N LEU A 376 -17.05 10.85 -43.11
CA LEU A 376 -16.79 9.68 -43.94
C LEU A 376 -18.05 8.93 -44.35
N LYS A 377 -19.22 9.31 -43.80
CA LYS A 377 -20.51 8.60 -43.93
C LYS A 377 -20.40 7.10 -43.62
N LEU A 378 -19.62 6.77 -42.58
CA LEU A 378 -19.41 5.40 -42.14
C LEU A 378 -20.19 5.10 -40.85
N PRO A 379 -20.72 3.86 -40.69
CA PRO A 379 -21.32 3.45 -39.43
C PRO A 379 -20.25 3.26 -38.36
N ARG A 380 -20.70 3.23 -37.10
CA ARG A 380 -19.85 2.92 -35.96
C ARG A 380 -19.20 1.55 -36.13
N SER A 381 -17.87 1.51 -36.14
CA SER A 381 -17.11 0.29 -36.36
C SER A 381 -15.72 0.38 -35.72
N PRO A 382 -15.01 -0.76 -35.50
CA PRO A 382 -13.62 -0.77 -35.05
C PRO A 382 -12.68 0.04 -35.92
N ARG A 383 -13.00 0.17 -37.22
CA ARG A 383 -12.21 0.94 -38.21
C ARG A 383 -12.13 2.43 -37.85
N ILE A 384 -13.20 3.02 -37.28
CA ILE A 384 -13.18 4.40 -36.81
C ILE A 384 -12.12 4.59 -35.71
N GLY A 385 -12.01 3.63 -34.79
CA GLY A 385 -10.97 3.63 -33.77
C GLY A 385 -9.55 3.54 -34.32
N GLN A 386 -9.35 2.74 -35.34
CA GLN A 386 -8.05 2.63 -36.04
C GLN A 386 -7.68 3.95 -36.76
N VAL A 387 -8.63 4.56 -37.46
CA VAL A 387 -8.43 5.86 -38.10
C VAL A 387 -8.12 6.95 -37.09
N LEU A 388 -8.83 7.01 -35.97
CA LEU A 388 -8.53 7.95 -34.85
C LEU A 388 -7.12 7.77 -34.34
N MET A 389 -6.66 6.52 -34.21
CA MET A 389 -5.30 6.23 -33.75
C MET A 389 -4.25 6.74 -34.76
N GLU A 390 -4.44 6.48 -36.05
CA GLU A 390 -3.51 6.95 -37.08
C GLU A 390 -3.48 8.49 -37.18
N ILE A 391 -4.64 9.15 -37.02
CA ILE A 391 -4.73 10.62 -36.92
C ILE A 391 -3.94 11.14 -35.71
N GLN A 392 -4.11 10.49 -34.52
CA GLN A 392 -3.39 10.90 -33.33
C GLN A 392 -1.88 10.71 -33.50
N LEU A 393 -1.45 9.63 -34.11
CA LEU A 393 -0.03 9.38 -34.41
C LEU A 393 0.52 10.39 -35.41
N ALA A 394 -0.22 10.70 -36.50
CA ALA A 394 0.17 11.71 -37.43
C ALA A 394 0.35 13.10 -36.80
N ARG A 395 -0.51 13.43 -35.82
CA ARG A 395 -0.40 14.68 -35.05
C ARG A 395 0.85 14.69 -34.18
N VAL A 396 1.09 13.62 -33.44
CA VAL A 396 2.26 13.47 -32.55
C VAL A 396 3.56 13.53 -33.34
N GLU A 397 3.56 12.97 -34.57
CA GLU A 397 4.69 13.01 -35.50
C GLU A 397 4.82 14.38 -36.24
N GLY A 398 3.92 15.33 -36.00
CA GLY A 398 3.94 16.67 -36.61
C GLY A 398 3.51 16.69 -38.08
N ARG A 399 2.90 15.62 -38.60
CA ARG A 399 2.43 15.53 -40.00
C ARG A 399 1.13 16.29 -40.23
N ILE A 400 0.33 16.47 -39.17
CA ILE A 400 -0.93 17.24 -39.21
C ILE A 400 -1.03 18.09 -37.97
N ALA A 401 -1.72 19.25 -38.08
CA ALA A 401 -1.90 20.16 -36.96
C ALA A 401 -3.35 20.61 -36.76
N THR A 402 -4.19 20.54 -37.79
CA THR A 402 -5.54 21.08 -37.77
C THR A 402 -6.61 19.99 -37.90
N ARG A 403 -7.85 20.38 -37.52
CA ARG A 403 -9.03 19.51 -37.76
C ARG A 403 -9.22 19.17 -39.24
N GLU A 404 -8.92 20.13 -40.13
CA GLU A 404 -9.05 19.92 -41.56
C GLU A 404 -8.05 18.90 -42.08
N ASP A 405 -6.78 18.96 -41.66
CA ASP A 405 -5.76 17.97 -41.99
C ASP A 405 -6.16 16.58 -41.51
N ALA A 406 -6.72 16.49 -40.28
CA ALA A 406 -7.18 15.24 -39.71
C ALA A 406 -8.30 14.59 -40.51
N LEU A 407 -9.27 15.37 -41.05
CA LEU A 407 -10.35 14.88 -41.89
C LEU A 407 -9.86 14.44 -43.27
N LYS A 408 -8.92 15.18 -43.87
CA LYS A 408 -8.27 14.79 -45.13
C LYS A 408 -7.54 13.45 -44.99
N LEU A 409 -6.71 13.33 -43.95
CA LEU A 409 -5.99 12.08 -43.66
C LEU A 409 -6.97 10.92 -43.43
N ALA A 410 -8.10 11.17 -42.72
CA ALA A 410 -9.12 10.14 -42.52
C ALA A 410 -9.70 9.61 -43.81
N ALA A 411 -9.97 10.49 -44.81
CA ALA A 411 -10.47 10.07 -46.12
C ALA A 411 -9.44 9.19 -46.83
N GLU A 412 -8.16 9.61 -46.88
CA GLU A 412 -7.08 8.85 -47.48
C GLU A 412 -6.94 7.45 -46.89
N LEU A 413 -7.01 7.34 -45.54
CA LEU A 413 -6.89 6.05 -44.82
C LEU A 413 -8.08 5.09 -45.07
N VAL A 414 -9.23 5.62 -45.49
CA VAL A 414 -10.43 4.83 -45.79
C VAL A 414 -10.44 4.41 -47.25
N ASP A 415 -9.96 5.27 -48.19
CA ASP A 415 -9.96 5.00 -49.63
C ASP A 415 -8.90 3.98 -50.09
N VAL A 416 -7.84 3.76 -49.29
CA VAL A 416 -6.72 2.85 -49.60
C VAL A 416 -7.04 1.37 -49.29
N ASN A 417 -8.19 1.05 -48.69
CA ASN A 417 -8.62 -0.31 -48.34
C ASN A 417 -10.08 -0.56 -48.75
#